data_4db445227e4e613e68b980c2d21b5a32
#
_entry.id   4db445227e4e613e68b980c2d21b5a32
#
_cell.length_a   1.000
_cell.length_b   1.000
_cell.length_c   1.000
_cell.angle_alpha   90.00
_cell.angle_beta   90.00
_cell.angle_gamma   90.00
#
_symmetry.space_group_name_H-M   'P 1'
#
loop_
_entity.id
_entity.type
_entity.pdbx_description
1 polymer ?
#
loop_
_entity_poly.entity_id
_entity_poly.type
_entity_poly.pdbx_seq_one_letter_code
_entity_poly.pdbx_strand_id
1 'polypeptide(L)'
;TSLDMKNIKEKGQYLINEDKLNKISENFLSARMGEDETLKVIKNVYEKFAVVLDPHTAIGYGAFDKHNLKGNNIVLATAHPCKFPEAIQSAINVKADLPNELIFILDQKENYDIVENDIEKVKRHIKERV
;
A
#
# COMPACT_ATOMS: atom_id res chain seq x y z
N THR A 1 3.78 18.86 -8.10
CA THR A 1 3.77 20.25 -7.61
C THR A 1 2.40 20.63 -7.08
N SER A 2 2.24 21.80 -6.45
CA SER A 2 0.93 22.27 -5.95
C SER A 2 -0.11 22.44 -7.07
N LEU A 3 0.35 22.82 -8.26
CA LEU A 3 -0.52 22.94 -9.45
C LEU A 3 -1.02 21.55 -9.91
N ASP A 4 -0.17 20.54 -9.90
CA ASP A 4 -0.54 19.19 -10.30
C ASP A 4 -1.56 18.61 -9.33
N MET A 5 -1.37 18.83 -8.01
CA MET A 5 -2.33 18.42 -6.98
C MET A 5 -3.68 19.13 -7.13
N LYS A 6 -3.66 20.42 -7.49
CA LYS A 6 -4.88 21.17 -7.81
C LYS A 6 -5.58 20.59 -9.03
N ASN A 7 -4.85 20.25 -10.08
CA ASN A 7 -5.41 19.63 -11.28
C ASN A 7 -6.03 18.25 -10.99
N ILE A 8 -5.39 17.43 -10.16
CA ILE A 8 -5.97 16.14 -9.72
C ILE A 8 -7.30 16.40 -9.00
N LYS A 9 -7.33 17.37 -8.09
CA LYS A 9 -8.52 17.67 -7.28
C LYS A 9 -9.68 18.23 -8.10
N GLU A 10 -9.40 19.09 -9.07
CA GLU A 10 -10.40 19.79 -9.88
C GLU A 10 -10.80 19.03 -11.16
N LYS A 11 -9.87 18.30 -11.75
CA LYS A 11 -10.04 17.65 -13.08
C LYS A 11 -9.91 16.12 -13.03
N GLY A 12 -9.59 15.56 -11.86
CA GLY A 12 -9.34 14.12 -11.71
C GLY A 12 -8.04 13.63 -12.36
N GLN A 13 -7.27 14.52 -12.99
CA GLN A 13 -6.04 14.16 -13.72
C GLN A 13 -5.06 15.32 -13.81
N TYR A 14 -3.81 15.00 -14.06
CA TYR A 14 -2.80 15.92 -14.55
C TYR A 14 -1.95 15.24 -15.62
N LEU A 15 -1.29 16.01 -16.45
CA LEU A 15 -0.44 15.52 -17.53
C LEU A 15 1.03 15.75 -17.21
N ILE A 16 1.84 14.75 -17.46
CA ILE A 16 3.29 14.84 -17.44
C ILE A 16 3.75 14.99 -18.89
N ASN A 17 4.62 15.97 -19.18
CA ASN A 17 5.21 16.09 -20.50
C ASN A 17 6.22 14.97 -20.78
N GLU A 18 6.50 14.71 -22.07
CA GLU A 18 7.38 13.62 -22.50
C GLU A 18 8.78 13.69 -21.88
N ASP A 19 9.39 14.87 -21.79
CA ASP A 19 10.75 15.02 -21.24
C ASP A 19 10.81 14.57 -19.77
N LYS A 20 9.80 14.92 -18.98
CA LYS A 20 9.70 14.47 -17.58
C LYS A 20 9.41 12.98 -17.48
N LEU A 21 8.54 12.48 -18.35
CA LEU A 21 8.21 11.05 -18.39
C LEU A 21 9.45 10.23 -18.72
N ASN A 22 10.22 10.64 -19.74
CA ASN A 22 11.46 9.97 -20.13
C ASN A 22 12.47 9.92 -18.98
N LYS A 23 12.68 11.05 -18.28
CA LYS A 23 13.57 11.10 -17.11
C LYS A 23 13.12 10.18 -15.96
N ILE A 24 11.81 10.08 -15.73
CA ILE A 24 11.28 9.16 -14.72
C ILE A 24 11.52 7.71 -15.16
N SER A 25 11.26 7.40 -16.43
CA SER A 25 11.38 6.05 -16.98
C SER A 25 12.79 5.51 -17.06
N GLU A 26 13.82 6.37 -16.96
CA GLU A 26 15.22 5.95 -16.84
C GLU A 26 15.49 5.13 -15.57
N ASN A 27 14.77 5.41 -14.48
CA ASN A 27 15.01 4.83 -13.16
C ASN A 27 13.80 4.14 -12.53
N PHE A 28 12.60 4.35 -13.08
CA PHE A 28 11.37 3.85 -12.51
C PHE A 28 10.54 3.12 -13.55
N LEU A 29 10.06 1.95 -13.17
CA LEU A 29 9.02 1.22 -13.87
C LEU A 29 7.73 1.28 -13.06
N SER A 30 6.60 1.17 -13.73
CA SER A 30 5.31 1.12 -13.06
C SER A 30 4.47 -0.03 -13.60
N ALA A 31 3.66 -0.61 -12.75
CA ALA A 31 2.65 -1.58 -13.14
C ALA A 31 1.35 -1.32 -12.40
N ARG A 32 0.28 -1.83 -12.97
CA ARG A 32 -1.06 -1.79 -12.42
C ARG A 32 -1.62 -3.19 -12.32
N MET A 33 -2.32 -3.49 -11.23
CA MET A 33 -3.02 -4.75 -11.04
C MET A 33 -4.45 -4.50 -10.62
N GLY A 34 -5.38 -5.28 -11.16
CA GLY A 34 -6.74 -5.35 -10.69
C GLY A 34 -6.87 -6.27 -9.48
N GLU A 35 -8.05 -6.29 -8.87
CA GLU A 35 -8.32 -7.08 -7.67
C GLU A 35 -8.11 -8.58 -7.91
N ASP A 36 -8.71 -9.13 -8.96
CA ASP A 36 -8.56 -10.56 -9.32
C ASP A 36 -7.09 -10.96 -9.56
N GLU A 37 -6.31 -10.09 -10.20
CA GLU A 37 -4.87 -10.35 -10.41
C GLU A 37 -4.13 -10.37 -9.07
N THR A 38 -4.47 -9.44 -8.17
CA THR A 38 -3.86 -9.35 -6.85
C THR A 38 -4.14 -10.61 -6.03
N LEU A 39 -5.40 -11.08 -6.00
CA LEU A 39 -5.76 -12.32 -5.32
C LEU A 39 -5.03 -13.54 -5.90
N LYS A 40 -4.86 -13.60 -7.23
CA LYS A 40 -4.08 -14.66 -7.88
C LYS A 40 -2.61 -14.64 -7.47
N VAL A 41 -2.01 -13.46 -7.33
CA VAL A 41 -0.62 -13.33 -6.85
C VAL A 41 -0.49 -13.84 -5.42
N ILE A 42 -1.40 -13.44 -4.52
CA ILE A 42 -1.42 -13.92 -3.13
C ILE A 42 -1.47 -15.45 -3.11
N LYS A 43 -2.39 -16.04 -3.89
CA LYS A 43 -2.55 -17.48 -4.00
C LYS A 43 -1.28 -18.17 -4.51
N ASN A 44 -0.73 -17.70 -5.61
CA ASN A 44 0.44 -18.31 -6.24
C ASN A 44 1.68 -18.26 -5.31
N VAL A 45 1.90 -17.15 -4.61
CA VAL A 45 3.00 -17.01 -3.66
C VAL A 45 2.78 -17.93 -2.46
N TYR A 46 1.57 -18.04 -1.95
CA TYR A 46 1.25 -18.93 -0.86
C TYR A 46 1.46 -20.40 -1.25
N GLU A 47 0.96 -20.84 -2.39
CA GLU A 47 1.13 -22.21 -2.90
C GLU A 47 2.59 -22.58 -3.14
N LYS A 48 3.40 -21.63 -3.60
CA LYS A 48 4.80 -21.87 -3.96
C LYS A 48 5.76 -21.77 -2.78
N PHE A 49 5.51 -20.87 -1.84
CA PHE A 49 6.47 -20.51 -0.79
C PHE A 49 5.90 -20.60 0.62
N ALA A 50 4.62 -20.90 0.79
CA ALA A 50 3.90 -20.86 2.06
C ALA A 50 3.96 -19.47 2.76
N VAL A 51 4.09 -18.41 1.98
CA VAL A 51 4.12 -17.01 2.45
C VAL A 51 2.79 -16.35 2.14
N VAL A 52 2.17 -15.76 3.15
CA VAL A 52 0.95 -14.96 2.99
C VAL A 52 1.34 -13.50 2.75
N LEU A 53 1.06 -12.98 1.58
CA LEU A 53 1.25 -11.56 1.26
C LEU A 53 -0.02 -10.78 1.58
N ASP A 54 0.13 -9.54 2.06
CA ASP A 54 -0.97 -8.58 2.04
C ASP A 54 -1.21 -8.06 0.60
N PRO A 55 -2.40 -7.51 0.27
CA PRO A 55 -2.71 -7.08 -1.09
C PRO A 55 -1.75 -6.03 -1.66
N HIS A 56 -1.21 -5.12 -0.84
CA HIS A 56 -0.27 -4.10 -1.31
C HIS A 56 1.08 -4.70 -1.66
N THR A 57 1.60 -5.58 -0.82
CA THR A 57 2.83 -6.34 -1.10
C THR A 57 2.65 -7.23 -2.34
N ALA A 58 1.47 -7.84 -2.50
CA ALA A 58 1.14 -8.65 -3.66
C ALA A 58 1.19 -7.84 -4.97
N ILE A 59 0.74 -6.59 -4.97
CA ILE A 59 0.87 -5.69 -6.13
C ILE A 59 2.34 -5.44 -6.46
N GLY A 60 3.18 -5.19 -5.45
CA GLY A 60 4.62 -5.01 -5.65
C GLY A 60 5.29 -6.27 -6.25
N TYR A 61 4.94 -7.45 -5.73
CA TYR A 61 5.43 -8.72 -6.27
C TYR A 61 4.95 -8.96 -7.71
N GLY A 62 3.67 -8.72 -8.00
CA GLY A 62 3.11 -8.86 -9.34
C GLY A 62 3.69 -7.86 -10.34
N ALA A 63 4.04 -6.65 -9.90
CA ALA A 63 4.74 -5.68 -10.73
C ALA A 63 6.13 -6.17 -11.15
N PHE A 64 6.89 -6.73 -10.18
CA PHE A 64 8.16 -7.40 -10.44
C PHE A 64 8.02 -8.50 -11.50
N ASP A 65 7.02 -9.37 -11.34
CA ASP A 65 6.77 -10.50 -12.25
C ASP A 65 6.38 -10.02 -13.65
N LYS A 66 5.49 -9.03 -13.75
CA LYS A 66 5.08 -8.41 -15.05
C LYS A 66 6.25 -7.83 -15.83
N HIS A 67 7.22 -7.24 -15.17
CA HIS A 67 8.41 -6.66 -15.81
C HIS A 67 9.51 -7.67 -16.08
N ASN A 68 9.35 -8.92 -15.63
CA ASN A 68 10.35 -9.98 -15.81
C ASN A 68 11.77 -9.54 -15.41
N LEU A 69 11.88 -8.84 -14.30
CA LEU A 69 13.14 -8.29 -13.81
C LEU A 69 14.13 -9.41 -13.50
N LYS A 70 15.40 -9.21 -13.84
CA LYS A 70 16.48 -10.17 -13.63
C LYS A 70 17.33 -9.78 -12.42
N GLY A 71 18.06 -10.75 -11.89
CA GLY A 71 18.97 -10.55 -10.76
C GLY A 71 18.28 -10.57 -9.41
N ASN A 72 18.93 -10.01 -8.40
CA ASN A 72 18.39 -9.93 -7.05
C ASN A 72 17.42 -8.76 -6.94
N ASN A 73 16.19 -9.05 -6.56
CA ASN A 73 15.12 -8.07 -6.43
C ASN A 73 14.60 -8.06 -4.98
N ILE A 74 14.23 -6.89 -4.49
CA ILE A 74 13.67 -6.68 -3.17
C ILE A 74 12.25 -6.18 -3.34
N VAL A 75 11.28 -6.91 -2.78
CA VAL A 75 9.88 -6.48 -2.69
C VAL A 75 9.60 -6.05 -1.25
N LEU A 76 9.14 -4.83 -1.08
CA LEU A 76 8.84 -4.30 0.25
C LEU A 76 7.51 -4.86 0.76
N ALA A 77 7.53 -5.48 1.94
CA ALA A 77 6.33 -5.85 2.68
C ALA A 77 5.77 -4.60 3.37
N THR A 78 4.68 -4.06 2.84
CA THR A 78 4.17 -2.74 3.23
C THR A 78 3.06 -2.79 4.28
N ALA A 79 2.46 -3.96 4.50
CA ALA A 79 1.45 -4.17 5.54
C ALA A 79 1.45 -5.63 6.02
N HIS A 80 0.77 -5.89 7.14
CA HIS A 80 0.55 -7.25 7.60
C HIS A 80 -0.77 -7.80 7.03
N PRO A 81 -0.82 -9.09 6.60
CA PRO A 81 -2.02 -9.72 6.02
C PRO A 81 -3.27 -9.63 6.89
N CYS A 82 -3.13 -9.65 8.22
CA CYS A 82 -4.26 -9.55 9.16
C CYS A 82 -5.08 -8.26 9.03
N LYS A 83 -4.55 -7.24 8.37
CA LYS A 83 -5.28 -5.99 8.07
C LYS A 83 -6.31 -6.15 6.94
N PHE A 84 -6.22 -7.24 6.19
CA PHE A 84 -7.04 -7.51 5.01
C PHE A 84 -7.62 -8.93 5.03
N PRO A 85 -8.33 -9.30 6.12
CA PRO A 85 -8.76 -10.67 6.34
C PRO A 85 -9.67 -11.21 5.22
N GLU A 86 -10.54 -10.38 4.66
CA GLU A 86 -11.44 -10.76 3.58
C GLU A 86 -10.70 -11.10 2.28
N ALA A 87 -9.70 -10.29 1.92
CA ALA A 87 -8.88 -10.54 0.73
C ALA A 87 -8.05 -11.83 0.87
N ILE A 88 -7.46 -12.06 2.05
CA ILE A 88 -6.70 -13.27 2.33
C ILE A 88 -7.60 -14.51 2.31
N GLN A 89 -8.75 -14.43 2.97
CA GLN A 89 -9.74 -15.50 2.96
C GLN A 89 -10.22 -15.83 1.53
N SER A 90 -10.47 -14.81 0.72
CA SER A 90 -10.89 -15.00 -0.68
C SER A 90 -9.79 -15.60 -1.56
N ALA A 91 -8.53 -15.23 -1.32
CA ALA A 91 -7.41 -15.71 -2.12
C ALA A 91 -7.01 -17.15 -1.81
N ILE A 92 -6.90 -17.50 -0.51
CA ILE A 92 -6.25 -18.75 -0.07
C ILE A 92 -7.06 -19.54 0.97
N ASN A 93 -8.25 -19.06 1.32
CA ASN A 93 -9.11 -19.69 2.35
C ASN A 93 -8.42 -19.87 3.72
N VAL A 94 -7.52 -18.95 4.07
CA VAL A 94 -6.80 -18.93 5.35
C VAL A 94 -7.17 -17.67 6.10
N LYS A 95 -7.33 -17.78 7.42
CA LYS A 95 -7.47 -16.63 8.29
C LYS A 95 -6.08 -16.09 8.63
N ALA A 96 -5.85 -14.83 8.32
CA ALA A 96 -4.61 -14.16 8.73
C ALA A 96 -4.80 -13.56 10.13
N ASP A 97 -4.24 -14.22 11.14
CA ASP A 97 -4.35 -13.76 12.53
C ASP A 97 -3.41 -12.60 12.84
N LEU A 98 -3.78 -11.81 13.84
CA LEU A 98 -2.92 -10.77 14.36
C LEU A 98 -1.69 -11.41 15.05
N PRO A 99 -0.47 -10.86 14.88
CA PRO A 99 0.69 -11.31 15.63
C PRO A 99 0.41 -11.32 17.13
N ASN A 100 0.90 -12.35 17.83
CA ASN A 100 0.65 -12.53 19.27
C ASN A 100 1.07 -11.30 20.09
N GLU A 101 2.14 -10.64 19.67
CA GLU A 101 2.69 -9.43 20.30
C GLU A 101 1.75 -8.22 20.19
N LEU A 102 0.75 -8.29 19.32
CA LEU A 102 -0.20 -7.20 19.07
C LEU A 102 -1.64 -7.53 19.52
N ILE A 103 -1.91 -8.73 19.97
CA ILE A 103 -3.28 -9.14 20.39
C ILE A 103 -3.82 -8.24 21.49
N PHE A 104 -2.97 -7.81 22.43
CA PHE A 104 -3.36 -6.95 23.52
C PHE A 104 -3.94 -5.59 23.08
N ILE A 105 -3.66 -5.16 21.83
CA ILE A 105 -4.16 -3.89 21.29
C ILE A 105 -5.68 -3.93 21.12
N LEU A 106 -6.25 -5.12 20.84
CA LEU A 106 -7.68 -5.28 20.62
C LEU A 106 -8.52 -4.96 21.87
N ASP A 107 -7.92 -5.11 23.06
CA ASP A 107 -8.56 -4.86 24.33
C ASP A 107 -8.27 -3.44 24.89
N GLN A 108 -7.45 -2.66 24.17
CA GLN A 108 -7.12 -1.30 24.61
C GLN A 108 -8.22 -0.31 24.23
N LYS A 109 -8.46 0.63 25.14
CA LYS A 109 -9.31 1.78 24.83
C LYS A 109 -8.60 2.68 23.83
N GLU A 110 -9.31 3.06 22.77
CA GLU A 110 -8.81 4.05 21.82
C GLU A 110 -8.51 5.38 22.53
N ASN A 111 -7.35 5.94 22.21
CA ASN A 111 -6.91 7.24 22.70
C ASN A 111 -6.61 8.15 21.51
N TYR A 112 -7.50 9.09 21.26
CA TYR A 112 -7.35 10.05 20.17
C TYR A 112 -7.96 11.39 20.55
N ASP A 113 -7.53 12.43 19.85
CA ASP A 113 -8.09 13.77 19.94
C ASP A 113 -8.78 14.14 18.64
N ILE A 114 -9.92 14.80 18.75
CA ILE A 114 -10.63 15.36 17.60
C ILE A 114 -10.16 16.80 17.42
N VAL A 115 -9.56 17.08 16.26
CA VAL A 115 -9.09 18.41 15.87
C VAL A 115 -9.87 18.87 14.65
N GLU A 116 -10.29 20.12 14.63
CA GLU A 116 -10.96 20.71 13.48
C GLU A 116 -10.08 20.66 12.23
N ASN A 117 -10.71 20.53 11.05
CA ASN A 117 -10.02 20.53 9.75
C ASN A 117 -9.50 21.93 9.39
N ASP A 118 -8.58 22.42 10.19
CA ASP A 118 -7.90 23.71 10.04
C ASP A 118 -6.42 23.53 10.30
N ILE A 119 -5.56 23.93 9.34
CA ILE A 119 -4.13 23.68 9.40
C ILE A 119 -3.45 24.36 10.61
N GLU A 120 -3.91 25.54 11.02
CA GLU A 120 -3.29 26.24 12.15
C GLU A 120 -3.69 25.61 13.49
N LYS A 121 -4.92 25.07 13.57
CA LYS A 121 -5.35 24.29 14.74
C LYS A 121 -4.59 22.98 14.85
N VAL A 122 -4.36 22.27 13.75
CA VAL A 122 -3.54 21.06 13.72
C VAL A 122 -2.10 21.36 14.12
N LYS A 123 -1.48 22.41 13.59
CA LYS A 123 -0.11 22.83 13.99
C LYS A 123 -0.02 23.17 15.47
N ARG A 124 -1.02 23.86 16.01
CA ARG A 124 -1.07 24.19 17.45
C ARG A 124 -1.18 22.94 18.28
N HIS A 125 -2.09 22.04 17.93
CA HIS A 125 -2.29 20.77 18.60
C HIS A 125 -1.00 19.92 18.68
N ILE A 126 -0.23 19.88 17.59
CA ILE A 126 1.07 19.21 17.58
C ILE A 126 2.07 19.90 18.51
N LYS A 127 2.18 21.23 18.42
CA LYS A 127 3.15 22.00 19.23
C LYS A 127 2.91 21.93 20.75
N GLU A 128 1.65 21.76 21.15
CA GLU A 128 1.28 21.63 22.57
C GLU A 128 1.61 20.25 23.16
N ARG A 129 2.02 19.26 22.31
CA ARG A 129 2.31 17.88 22.70
C ARG A 129 3.76 17.45 22.48
N VAL A 130 4.57 18.31 21.91
CA VAL A 130 6.01 18.14 21.71
C VAL A 130 6.78 19.02 22.69
#